data_3001da399a268bdc2bc1e5dea1d686b9
#
_entry.id   3001da399a268bdc2bc1e5dea1d686b9
#
_cell.length_a   1.000
_cell.length_b   1.000
_cell.length_c   1.000
_cell.angle_alpha   90.00
_cell.angle_beta   90.00
_cell.angle_gamma   90.00
#
_symmetry.space_group_name_H-M   'P 1'
#
loop_
_entity.id
_entity.type
_entity.pdbx_description
1 polymer ?
#
loop_
_entity_poly.entity_id
_entity_poly.type
_entity_poly.pdbx_seq_one_letter_code
_entity_poly.pdbx_strand_id
1 'polypeptide(L)'
;MMIHCRRLPLLAFFGGVLLAAGLIATPSQASSGIQLSKGQTVYIPIYSHIYSGDQEHPFLLAATLSIRNTDPDHQITILSVDYYDSDGKLLKNYLKQPQQLNPMASTRYIVSESDKSGGSGANFIVKWKSESEVNEPIIEGVMIGTKIQQGISFLSRGRSIRSK
;
A
#
# COMPACT_ATOMS: atom_id res chain seq x y z
N MET A 1 89.81 21.28 -33.50
CA MET A 1 89.30 19.92 -33.20
C MET A 1 88.14 20.11 -32.23
N MET A 2 86.92 20.21 -32.84
CA MET A 2 85.70 20.58 -32.16
C MET A 2 84.95 19.31 -31.78
N ILE A 3 84.72 19.08 -30.51
CA ILE A 3 83.95 17.98 -30.03
C ILE A 3 82.50 18.53 -29.65
N HIS A 4 81.53 18.12 -30.49
CA HIS A 4 80.13 18.45 -30.28
C HIS A 4 79.50 17.51 -29.21
N CYS A 5 79.15 18.10 -28.10
CA CYS A 5 78.43 17.43 -27.03
C CYS A 5 76.92 17.49 -27.37
N ARG A 6 76.31 16.37 -27.81
CA ARG A 6 74.91 16.23 -28.02
C ARG A 6 74.17 15.99 -26.68
N ARG A 7 73.32 16.95 -26.29
CA ARG A 7 72.41 16.79 -25.16
C ARG A 7 71.21 15.95 -25.56
N LEU A 8 70.96 14.82 -24.92
CA LEU A 8 69.70 14.06 -25.00
C LEU A 8 68.64 14.80 -24.19
N PRO A 9 67.38 14.88 -24.67
CA PRO A 9 66.24 15.35 -23.88
C PRO A 9 65.69 14.22 -23.05
N LEU A 10 65.49 14.53 -21.77
CA LEU A 10 64.88 13.70 -20.75
C LEU A 10 63.39 13.64 -21.03
N LEU A 11 62.89 12.50 -21.49
CA LEU A 11 61.44 12.23 -21.63
C LEU A 11 60.86 11.98 -20.22
N ALA A 12 60.08 12.94 -19.72
CA ALA A 12 59.30 12.79 -18.51
C ALA A 12 58.08 11.89 -18.82
N PHE A 13 58.09 10.67 -18.29
CA PHE A 13 56.92 9.78 -18.27
C PHE A 13 55.96 10.29 -17.18
N PHE A 14 54.90 10.96 -17.62
CA PHE A 14 53.73 11.21 -16.77
C PHE A 14 52.86 9.96 -16.75
N GLY A 15 53.03 9.11 -15.73
CA GLY A 15 52.16 8.01 -15.42
C GLY A 15 50.83 8.53 -14.86
N GLY A 16 49.78 8.53 -15.72
CA GLY A 16 48.41 8.81 -15.30
C GLY A 16 47.90 7.66 -14.47
N VAL A 17 47.71 7.89 -13.18
CA VAL A 17 46.96 6.98 -12.28
C VAL A 17 45.47 7.17 -12.58
N LEU A 18 44.92 6.25 -13.36
CA LEU A 18 43.45 6.15 -13.53
C LEU A 18 42.83 5.60 -12.23
N LEU A 19 42.25 6.49 -11.43
CA LEU A 19 41.46 6.14 -10.26
C LEU A 19 40.13 5.55 -10.77
N ALA A 20 40.03 4.23 -10.91
CA ALA A 20 38.79 3.51 -11.19
C ALA A 20 37.95 3.55 -9.88
N ALA A 21 37.09 4.57 -9.74
CA ALA A 21 36.07 4.60 -8.73
C ALA A 21 35.02 3.52 -9.07
N GLY A 22 35.19 2.31 -8.52
CA GLY A 22 34.21 1.25 -8.61
C GLY A 22 32.91 1.69 -7.95
N LEU A 23 31.88 1.97 -8.74
CA LEU A 23 30.50 2.08 -8.25
C LEU A 23 30.13 0.71 -7.67
N ILE A 24 30.22 0.58 -6.34
CA ILE A 24 29.64 -0.55 -5.62
C ILE A 24 28.12 -0.32 -5.64
N ALA A 25 27.46 -0.86 -6.66
CA ALA A 25 26.00 -0.98 -6.67
C ALA A 25 25.62 -1.92 -5.54
N THR A 26 25.17 -1.38 -4.41
CA THR A 26 24.54 -2.18 -3.37
C THR A 26 23.28 -2.81 -3.96
N PRO A 27 23.15 -4.15 -3.97
CA PRO A 27 21.92 -4.76 -4.42
C PRO A 27 20.80 -4.30 -3.47
N SER A 28 19.83 -3.57 -4.02
CA SER A 28 18.58 -3.28 -3.32
C SER A 28 17.86 -4.61 -3.15
N GLN A 29 18.01 -5.22 -1.98
CA GLN A 29 17.21 -6.39 -1.62
C GLN A 29 15.78 -5.91 -1.39
N ALA A 30 14.94 -6.07 -2.40
CA ALA A 30 13.50 -6.08 -2.20
C ALA A 30 13.21 -7.29 -1.31
N SER A 31 12.94 -7.03 -0.03
CA SER A 31 12.52 -8.08 0.89
C SER A 31 11.16 -8.61 0.42
N SER A 32 11.18 -9.75 -0.27
CA SER A 32 10.00 -10.54 -0.61
C SER A 32 9.60 -11.47 0.53
N GLY A 33 10.10 -11.22 1.73
CA GLY A 33 9.76 -12.00 2.92
C GLY A 33 8.31 -11.79 3.33
N ILE A 34 7.66 -12.88 3.75
CA ILE A 34 6.35 -12.83 4.40
C ILE A 34 6.49 -11.94 5.63
N GLN A 35 5.69 -10.87 5.69
CA GLN A 35 5.65 -10.00 6.87
C GLN A 35 4.70 -10.62 7.89
N LEU A 36 5.26 -10.96 9.04
CA LEU A 36 4.49 -11.44 10.18
C LEU A 36 4.16 -10.28 11.13
N SER A 37 2.97 -10.33 11.74
CA SER A 37 2.53 -9.32 12.69
C SER A 37 1.58 -9.90 13.73
N LYS A 38 1.58 -9.30 14.92
CA LYS A 38 0.59 -9.59 15.98
C LYS A 38 -0.60 -8.63 15.96
N GLY A 39 -0.61 -7.66 15.04
CA GLY A 39 -1.72 -6.73 14.91
C GLY A 39 -1.33 -5.44 14.22
N GLN A 40 -2.30 -4.83 13.58
CA GLN A 40 -2.12 -3.59 12.84
C GLN A 40 -3.34 -2.69 12.93
N THR A 41 -3.11 -1.42 12.66
CA THR A 41 -4.13 -0.47 12.23
C THR A 41 -3.91 -0.21 10.75
N VAL A 42 -4.90 -0.51 9.94
CA VAL A 42 -4.83 -0.43 8.47
C VAL A 42 -5.77 0.66 7.99
N TYR A 43 -5.27 1.53 7.11
CA TYR A 43 -6.04 2.54 6.39
C TYR A 43 -6.37 2.02 5.00
N ILE A 44 -7.63 2.07 4.60
CA ILE A 44 -8.12 1.59 3.31
C ILE A 44 -8.87 2.73 2.61
N PRO A 45 -8.34 3.29 1.50
CA PRO A 45 -9.09 4.26 0.70
C PRO A 45 -10.38 3.65 0.17
N ILE A 46 -11.47 4.40 0.28
CA ILE A 46 -12.78 4.02 -0.27
C ILE A 46 -13.33 5.23 -1.02
N TYR A 47 -14.05 4.97 -2.08
CA TYR A 47 -14.68 6.01 -2.88
C TYR A 47 -16.20 5.72 -2.94
N SER A 48 -17.03 6.58 -2.36
CA SER A 48 -18.47 6.48 -2.53
C SER A 48 -18.91 7.05 -3.87
N HIS A 49 -18.08 7.89 -4.47
CA HIS A 49 -18.21 8.35 -5.86
C HIS A 49 -16.84 8.77 -6.40
N ILE A 50 -16.74 8.80 -7.71
CA ILE A 50 -15.66 9.42 -8.48
C ILE A 50 -16.25 10.47 -9.40
N TYR A 51 -15.39 11.28 -9.99
CA TYR A 51 -15.81 12.26 -11.00
C TYR A 51 -15.48 11.74 -12.39
N SER A 52 -16.36 12.03 -13.37
CA SER A 52 -16.18 11.63 -14.75
C SER A 52 -16.23 12.83 -15.69
N GLY A 53 -15.29 12.90 -16.64
CA GLY A 53 -15.19 13.98 -17.61
C GLY A 53 -14.70 15.30 -17.01
N ASP A 54 -14.91 16.39 -17.77
CA ASP A 54 -14.44 17.73 -17.41
C ASP A 54 -15.37 18.47 -16.42
N GLN A 55 -16.45 17.83 -16.02
CA GLN A 55 -17.42 18.40 -15.08
C GLN A 55 -17.43 17.54 -13.81
N GLU A 56 -17.60 18.20 -12.66
CA GLU A 56 -17.71 17.53 -11.36
C GLU A 56 -19.05 16.79 -11.19
N HIS A 57 -19.36 15.88 -12.12
CA HIS A 57 -20.51 15.02 -12.01
C HIS A 57 -20.14 13.74 -11.23
N PRO A 58 -20.72 13.53 -10.04
CA PRO A 58 -20.41 12.36 -9.24
C PRO A 58 -20.99 11.09 -9.87
N PHE A 59 -20.09 10.14 -10.14
CA PHE A 59 -20.44 8.78 -10.52
C PHE A 59 -20.43 7.92 -9.25
N LEU A 60 -21.60 7.45 -8.82
CA LEU A 60 -21.76 6.73 -7.56
C LEU A 60 -21.22 5.30 -7.66
N LEU A 61 -20.65 4.83 -6.55
CA LEU A 61 -20.03 3.52 -6.44
C LEU A 61 -20.58 2.77 -5.22
N ALA A 62 -20.86 1.50 -5.40
CA ALA A 62 -20.92 0.58 -4.27
C ALA A 62 -19.49 0.18 -3.87
N ALA A 63 -19.19 0.19 -2.58
CA ALA A 63 -17.90 -0.23 -2.09
C ALA A 63 -18.02 -1.44 -1.16
N THR A 64 -17.14 -2.41 -1.34
CA THR A 64 -17.02 -3.58 -0.48
C THR A 64 -15.65 -3.60 0.16
N LEU A 65 -15.58 -3.41 1.47
CA LEU A 65 -14.38 -3.71 2.25
C LEU A 65 -14.28 -5.23 2.43
N SER A 66 -13.19 -5.83 1.98
CA SER A 66 -12.88 -7.25 2.14
C SER A 66 -11.73 -7.40 3.13
N ILE A 67 -11.87 -8.30 4.11
CA ILE A 67 -10.83 -8.67 5.07
C ILE A 67 -10.64 -10.16 4.98
N ARG A 68 -9.41 -10.61 4.68
CA ARG A 68 -9.07 -12.02 4.50
C ARG A 68 -7.94 -12.39 5.44
N ASN A 69 -8.16 -13.33 6.32
CA ASN A 69 -7.08 -13.97 7.06
C ASN A 69 -6.30 -14.86 6.09
N THR A 70 -5.03 -14.57 5.88
CA THR A 70 -4.15 -15.31 4.96
C THR A 70 -3.26 -16.31 5.69
N ASP A 71 -3.36 -16.37 7.03
CA ASP A 71 -2.64 -17.35 7.82
C ASP A 71 -3.39 -18.70 7.76
N PRO A 72 -2.69 -19.81 7.42
CA PRO A 72 -3.30 -21.13 7.31
C PRO A 72 -3.60 -21.77 8.67
N ASP A 73 -2.92 -21.34 9.74
CA ASP A 73 -2.91 -22.06 11.00
C ASP A 73 -3.53 -21.25 12.15
N HIS A 74 -3.50 -19.91 12.06
CA HIS A 74 -3.89 -19.04 13.17
C HIS A 74 -5.06 -18.14 12.83
N GLN A 75 -5.91 -17.95 13.81
CA GLN A 75 -7.01 -16.99 13.73
C GLN A 75 -6.53 -15.56 14.01
N ILE A 76 -7.24 -14.57 13.48
CA ILE A 76 -7.11 -13.17 13.84
C ILE A 76 -8.40 -12.66 14.49
N THR A 77 -8.31 -11.58 15.25
CA THR A 77 -9.46 -10.88 15.82
C THR A 77 -9.53 -9.48 15.24
N ILE A 78 -10.62 -9.17 14.54
CA ILE A 78 -10.93 -7.83 14.08
C ILE A 78 -11.51 -7.07 15.27
N LEU A 79 -10.85 -5.96 15.66
CA LEU A 79 -11.21 -5.17 16.83
C LEU A 79 -12.19 -4.04 16.49
N SER A 80 -11.99 -3.39 15.35
CA SER A 80 -12.90 -2.34 14.85
C SER A 80 -12.83 -2.25 13.32
N VAL A 81 -13.95 -1.79 12.75
CA VAL A 81 -14.08 -1.43 11.33
C VAL A 81 -14.84 -0.11 11.29
N ASP A 82 -14.12 0.97 11.14
CA ASP A 82 -14.61 2.34 11.25
C ASP A 82 -14.59 3.01 9.87
N TYR A 83 -15.71 3.57 9.45
CA TYR A 83 -15.88 4.27 8.18
C TYR A 83 -15.90 5.78 8.38
N TYR A 84 -15.05 6.49 7.65
CA TYR A 84 -14.85 7.94 7.74
C TYR A 84 -15.15 8.62 6.41
N ASP A 85 -15.62 9.87 6.48
CA ASP A 85 -15.75 10.73 5.29
C ASP A 85 -14.42 11.36 4.87
N SER A 86 -14.48 12.17 3.81
CA SER A 86 -13.34 12.89 3.25
C SER A 86 -12.71 13.90 4.21
N ASP A 87 -13.44 14.36 5.22
CA ASP A 87 -12.98 15.32 6.23
C ASP A 87 -12.44 14.64 7.50
N GLY A 88 -12.43 13.29 7.50
CA GLY A 88 -11.96 12.49 8.63
C GLY A 88 -12.98 12.34 9.77
N LYS A 89 -14.26 12.64 9.51
CA LYS A 89 -15.33 12.45 10.46
C LYS A 89 -15.81 11.00 10.42
N LEU A 90 -15.92 10.37 11.59
CA LEU A 90 -16.49 9.04 11.73
C LEU A 90 -17.97 9.05 11.32
N LEU A 91 -18.32 8.27 10.30
CA LEU A 91 -19.68 8.09 9.82
C LEU A 91 -20.35 6.87 10.44
N LYS A 92 -19.62 5.76 10.52
CA LYS A 92 -20.18 4.49 10.96
C LYS A 92 -19.12 3.57 11.55
N ASN A 93 -19.47 2.92 12.65
CA ASN A 93 -18.76 1.77 13.17
C ASN A 93 -19.54 0.51 12.76
N TYR A 94 -18.88 -0.42 12.04
CA TYR A 94 -19.50 -1.64 11.52
C TYR A 94 -19.48 -2.79 12.52
N LEU A 95 -18.60 -2.75 13.54
CA LEU A 95 -18.50 -3.78 14.54
C LEU A 95 -19.01 -3.27 15.90
N LYS A 96 -20.00 -3.95 16.45
CA LYS A 96 -20.46 -3.71 17.83
C LYS A 96 -19.56 -4.38 18.87
N GLN A 97 -18.90 -5.46 18.48
CA GLN A 97 -17.96 -6.22 19.33
C GLN A 97 -16.88 -6.87 18.45
N PRO A 98 -15.70 -7.19 19.00
CA PRO A 98 -14.65 -7.87 18.25
C PRO A 98 -15.15 -9.15 17.58
N GLN A 99 -14.69 -9.39 16.34
CA GLN A 99 -15.04 -10.55 15.53
C GLN A 99 -13.81 -11.41 15.29
N GLN A 100 -13.89 -12.69 15.61
CA GLN A 100 -12.86 -13.66 15.26
C GLN A 100 -13.01 -14.08 13.79
N LEU A 101 -11.87 -14.23 13.12
CA LEU A 101 -11.77 -14.72 11.76
C LEU A 101 -10.81 -15.90 11.74
N ASN A 102 -11.35 -17.08 11.48
CA ASN A 102 -10.61 -18.33 11.43
C ASN A 102 -9.47 -18.32 10.38
N PRO A 103 -8.51 -19.24 10.44
CA PRO A 103 -7.54 -19.45 9.37
C PRO A 103 -8.20 -19.51 8.01
N MET A 104 -7.62 -18.82 7.02
CA MET A 104 -8.08 -18.75 5.62
C MET A 104 -9.51 -18.23 5.41
N ALA A 105 -10.18 -17.76 6.47
CA ALA A 105 -11.53 -17.21 6.38
C ALA A 105 -11.53 -15.75 5.94
N SER A 106 -12.70 -15.28 5.47
CA SER A 106 -12.91 -13.89 5.05
C SER A 106 -14.20 -13.32 5.59
N THR A 107 -14.24 -12.01 5.74
CA THR A 107 -15.46 -11.23 6.03
C THR A 107 -15.51 -9.99 5.14
N ARG A 108 -16.70 -9.35 5.06
CA ARG A 108 -16.89 -8.16 4.24
C ARG A 108 -17.85 -7.17 4.89
N TYR A 109 -17.68 -5.89 4.53
CA TYR A 109 -18.57 -4.81 4.91
C TYR A 109 -18.90 -3.99 3.68
N ILE A 110 -20.16 -3.59 3.54
CA ILE A 110 -20.67 -2.96 2.32
C ILE A 110 -21.08 -1.52 2.63
N VAL A 111 -20.61 -0.60 1.79
CA VAL A 111 -21.12 0.76 1.64
C VAL A 111 -22.00 0.75 0.40
N SER A 112 -23.29 1.05 0.59
CA SER A 112 -24.26 1.05 -0.52
C SER A 112 -23.94 2.13 -1.53
N GLU A 113 -24.23 1.90 -2.81
CA GLU A 113 -24.07 2.88 -3.89
C GLU A 113 -24.89 4.17 -3.63
N SER A 114 -26.01 4.05 -2.93
CA SER A 114 -26.83 5.20 -2.53
C SER A 114 -26.24 6.03 -1.39
N ASP A 115 -25.24 5.51 -0.68
CA ASP A 115 -24.56 6.23 0.41
C ASP A 115 -23.51 7.17 -0.16
N LYS A 116 -23.84 8.47 -0.15
CA LYS A 116 -22.98 9.54 -0.62
C LYS A 116 -22.19 10.20 0.52
N SER A 117 -22.39 9.77 1.75
CA SER A 117 -21.89 10.46 2.95
C SER A 117 -20.38 10.45 3.06
N GLY A 118 -19.70 9.43 2.50
CA GLY A 118 -18.25 9.32 2.56
C GLY A 118 -17.49 10.26 1.63
N GLY A 119 -18.07 10.58 0.48
CA GLY A 119 -17.37 11.40 -0.52
C GLY A 119 -16.34 10.61 -1.34
N SER A 120 -15.56 11.34 -2.14
CA SER A 120 -14.49 10.78 -2.98
C SER A 120 -13.19 10.50 -2.22
N GLY A 121 -13.07 10.96 -0.98
CA GLY A 121 -11.91 10.77 -0.10
C GLY A 121 -12.21 9.93 1.14
N ALA A 122 -13.32 9.20 1.15
CA ALA A 122 -13.69 8.33 2.27
C ALA A 122 -12.64 7.22 2.52
N ASN A 123 -12.68 6.67 3.72
CA ASN A 123 -11.78 5.58 4.07
C ASN A 123 -12.35 4.68 5.16
N PHE A 124 -11.81 3.46 5.24
CA PHE A 124 -11.94 2.62 6.41
C PHE A 124 -10.66 2.63 7.25
N ILE A 125 -10.84 2.58 8.57
CA ILE A 125 -9.79 2.22 9.52
C ILE A 125 -10.16 0.88 10.12
N VAL A 126 -9.33 -0.13 9.85
CA VAL A 126 -9.48 -1.48 10.40
C VAL A 126 -8.40 -1.72 11.44
N LYS A 127 -8.80 -2.18 12.63
CA LYS A 127 -7.88 -2.63 13.67
C LYS A 127 -8.04 -4.12 13.86
N TRP A 128 -6.94 -4.85 13.86
CA TRP A 128 -6.94 -6.29 14.13
C TRP A 128 -5.76 -6.68 15.02
N LYS A 129 -5.87 -7.86 15.64
CA LYS A 129 -4.82 -8.47 16.45
C LYS A 129 -4.81 -9.99 16.30
N SER A 130 -3.69 -10.61 16.65
CA SER A 130 -3.53 -12.05 16.86
C SER A 130 -2.74 -12.33 18.14
N GLU A 131 -2.91 -13.49 18.71
CA GLU A 131 -2.11 -13.96 19.86
C GLU A 131 -0.70 -14.43 19.39
N SER A 132 -0.60 -14.94 18.17
CA SER A 132 0.64 -15.36 17.53
C SER A 132 1.07 -14.36 16.46
N GLU A 133 2.32 -14.41 16.03
CA GLU A 133 2.75 -13.79 14.79
C GLU A 133 2.12 -14.54 13.62
N VAL A 134 1.40 -13.82 12.78
CA VAL A 134 0.63 -14.36 11.65
C VAL A 134 0.94 -13.60 10.38
N ASN A 135 0.65 -14.22 9.24
CA ASN A 135 0.65 -13.53 7.97
C ASN A 135 -0.27 -12.31 8.03
N GLU A 136 0.20 -11.16 7.53
CA GLU A 136 -0.65 -9.97 7.46
C GLU A 136 -1.92 -10.28 6.63
N PRO A 137 -3.12 -9.97 7.16
CA PRO A 137 -4.35 -10.19 6.40
C PRO A 137 -4.40 -9.29 5.16
N ILE A 138 -5.01 -9.78 4.09
CA ILE A 138 -5.34 -8.93 2.94
C ILE A 138 -6.58 -8.13 3.30
N ILE A 139 -6.43 -6.79 3.30
CA ILE A 139 -7.51 -5.85 3.57
C ILE A 139 -7.59 -4.88 2.40
N GLU A 140 -8.71 -4.90 1.68
CA GLU A 140 -8.87 -4.15 0.43
C GLU A 140 -10.30 -3.68 0.23
N GLY A 141 -10.44 -2.56 -0.46
CA GLY A 141 -11.71 -2.02 -0.91
C GLY A 141 -11.94 -2.33 -2.39
N VAL A 142 -13.09 -2.87 -2.74
CA VAL A 142 -13.52 -3.07 -4.13
C VAL A 142 -14.67 -2.12 -4.41
N MET A 143 -14.48 -1.21 -5.37
CA MET A 143 -15.50 -0.26 -5.81
C MET A 143 -16.09 -0.69 -7.15
N ILE A 144 -17.42 -0.66 -7.27
CA ILE A 144 -18.14 -1.02 -8.47
C ILE A 144 -19.23 0.01 -8.73
N GLY A 145 -19.31 0.50 -9.96
CA GLY A 145 -20.38 1.36 -10.42
C GLY A 145 -20.95 0.85 -11.76
N THR A 146 -22.26 0.78 -11.89
CA THR A 146 -22.91 0.18 -13.07
C THR A 146 -24.00 1.08 -13.69
N LYS A 147 -24.15 2.32 -13.22
CA LYS A 147 -25.27 3.20 -13.61
C LYS A 147 -25.24 3.75 -15.03
N ILE A 148 -24.11 3.71 -15.70
CA ILE A 148 -23.97 4.10 -17.09
C ILE A 148 -23.64 2.82 -17.86
N GLN A 149 -24.00 2.72 -19.13
CA GLN A 149 -23.79 1.52 -19.99
C GLN A 149 -22.37 0.93 -19.94
N GLN A 150 -21.41 1.64 -19.33
CA GLN A 150 -20.07 1.18 -19.04
C GLN A 150 -19.92 0.93 -17.52
N GLY A 151 -19.69 -0.31 -17.15
CA GLY A 151 -19.33 -0.65 -15.77
C GLY A 151 -17.90 -0.20 -15.44
N ILE A 152 -17.72 0.38 -14.25
CA ILE A 152 -16.41 0.71 -13.69
C ILE A 152 -16.18 -0.15 -12.47
N SER A 153 -15.02 -0.79 -12.38
CA SER A 153 -14.58 -1.47 -11.17
C SER A 153 -13.09 -1.25 -10.94
N PHE A 154 -12.72 -1.04 -9.70
CA PHE A 154 -11.33 -0.96 -9.27
C PHE A 154 -11.20 -1.34 -7.81
N LEU A 155 -9.98 -1.63 -7.38
CA LEU A 155 -9.68 -1.95 -6.00
C LEU A 155 -8.66 -0.96 -5.42
N SER A 156 -8.73 -0.77 -4.09
CA SER A 156 -7.73 -0.08 -3.30
C SER A 156 -7.19 -1.04 -2.24
N ARG A 157 -5.87 -1.07 -2.08
CA ARG A 157 -5.24 -1.90 -1.04
C ARG A 157 -5.08 -1.11 0.24
N GLY A 158 -5.34 -1.77 1.35
CA GLY A 158 -5.06 -1.25 2.66
C GLY A 158 -3.57 -1.04 2.89
N ARG A 159 -3.25 0.00 3.66
CA ARG A 159 -1.89 0.29 4.11
C ARG A 159 -1.84 0.29 5.62
N SER A 160 -0.92 -0.48 6.20
CA SER A 160 -0.67 -0.41 7.63
C SER A 160 -0.12 0.97 8.00
N ILE A 161 -0.75 1.61 8.99
CA ILE A 161 -0.35 2.91 9.56
C ILE A 161 0.19 2.76 10.97
N ARG A 162 -0.05 1.60 11.61
CA ARG A 162 0.56 1.19 12.89
C ARG A 162 0.67 -0.33 12.91
N SER A 163 1.82 -0.84 13.35
CA SER A 163 2.08 -2.27 13.58
C SER A 163 2.46 -2.52 15.04
N LYS A 164 2.17 -3.72 15.54
CA LYS A 164 2.54 -4.20 16.88
C LYS A 164 3.44 -5.41 16.78
#